data_452241f91c06b40a7fa694feb73e4946
#
_entry.id   452241f91c06b40a7fa694feb73e4946
#
_cell.length_a   1.000
_cell.length_b   1.000
_cell.length_c   1.000
_cell.angle_alpha   90.00
_cell.angle_beta   90.00
_cell.angle_gamma   90.00
#
_symmetry.space_group_name_H-M   'P 1'
#
loop_
_entity.id
_entity.type
_entity.pdbx_description
1 polymer ?
#
loop_
_entity_poly.entity_id
_entity_poly.type
_entity_poly.pdbx_seq_one_letter_code
_entity_poly.pdbx_strand_id
1 'polypeptide(L)'
;MFNETCIQAGQRVLREEAEAILALVPTIDEKFARACDLLIHCQGKVILTGVGKSGHVATKIASTLASTGTQSFFVQAGEAAHGDLGMIGPNDVVIAISNSGEGSELKLMIPLLRRRGIPLIAITGNLESSLAKSADVTLSAHVDKEACPLNLAPTSSSTAELAIGDALAIALLEARGFTERDFAMSHPGGALGRKLLVRCGDIMHTGEDIPMCSSDVTIKEALLEMTAKTLGIVAVVKPEDQTLVGVYTDGDLRRTLEQEFSVHDQLSQVMTRGGITVKAKTLAADALTLMQHKKISAVIVVDDHNKVVGAFNMHDLLRAGLI
;
A
#
# COMPACT_ATOMS: atom_id res chain seq x y z
N MET A 1 22.55 38.89 -2.62
CA MET A 1 22.86 38.74 -1.18
C MET A 1 21.85 37.90 -0.43
N PHE A 2 20.55 38.31 -0.31
CA PHE A 2 19.57 37.51 0.47
C PHE A 2 19.39 36.07 -0.04
N ASN A 3 19.23 35.86 -1.36
CA ASN A 3 19.07 34.54 -1.96
C ASN A 3 20.27 33.61 -1.75
N GLU A 4 21.48 34.13 -1.84
CA GLU A 4 22.71 33.37 -1.65
C GLU A 4 22.87 32.92 -0.19
N THR A 5 22.52 33.77 0.77
CA THR A 5 22.53 33.43 2.20
C THR A 5 21.51 32.35 2.56
N CYS A 6 20.30 32.37 1.96
CA CYS A 6 19.29 31.33 2.16
C CYS A 6 19.73 29.98 1.56
N ILE A 7 20.34 29.98 0.38
CA ILE A 7 20.86 28.77 -0.26
C ILE A 7 21.96 28.13 0.62
N GLN A 8 22.92 28.94 1.09
CA GLN A 8 23.99 28.46 1.95
C GLN A 8 23.44 27.89 3.28
N ALA A 9 22.47 28.59 3.89
CA ALA A 9 21.82 28.12 5.11
C ALA A 9 21.11 26.77 4.89
N GLY A 10 20.34 26.63 3.80
CA GLY A 10 19.69 25.36 3.45
C GLY A 10 20.70 24.22 3.24
N GLN A 11 21.76 24.49 2.48
CA GLN A 11 22.82 23.49 2.24
C GLN A 11 23.53 23.07 3.53
N ARG A 12 23.78 24.01 4.45
CA ARG A 12 24.38 23.75 5.74
C ARG A 12 23.48 22.85 6.59
N VAL A 13 22.20 23.18 6.72
CA VAL A 13 21.22 22.39 7.51
C VAL A 13 21.19 20.94 7.01
N LEU A 14 21.05 20.73 5.70
CA LEU A 14 21.02 19.38 5.14
C LEU A 14 22.30 18.57 5.43
N ARG A 15 23.47 19.22 5.40
CA ARG A 15 24.74 18.54 5.75
C ARG A 15 24.78 18.20 7.24
N GLU A 16 24.44 19.12 8.12
CA GLU A 16 24.47 18.92 9.56
C GLU A 16 23.50 17.80 9.99
N GLU A 17 22.31 17.73 9.40
CA GLU A 17 21.36 16.64 9.65
C GLU A 17 21.86 15.30 9.10
N ALA A 18 22.44 15.28 7.90
CA ALA A 18 23.05 14.07 7.35
C ALA A 18 24.22 13.55 8.21
N GLU A 19 25.09 14.44 8.69
CA GLU A 19 26.17 14.09 9.60
C GLU A 19 25.65 13.52 10.93
N ALA A 20 24.58 14.11 11.47
CA ALA A 20 23.92 13.61 12.67
C ALA A 20 23.37 12.18 12.49
N ILE A 21 22.76 11.88 11.33
CA ILE A 21 22.30 10.52 11.01
C ILE A 21 23.49 9.55 10.90
N LEU A 22 24.55 9.93 10.19
CA LEU A 22 25.73 9.07 10.03
C LEU A 22 26.41 8.76 11.37
N ALA A 23 26.38 9.70 12.32
CA ALA A 23 26.89 9.50 13.67
C ALA A 23 26.11 8.45 14.48
N LEU A 24 24.87 8.13 14.09
CA LEU A 24 24.07 7.09 14.74
C LEU A 24 24.43 5.67 14.28
N VAL A 25 25.06 5.49 13.12
CA VAL A 25 25.35 4.15 12.57
C VAL A 25 26.10 3.27 13.58
N PRO A 26 27.14 3.74 14.31
CA PRO A 26 27.81 2.92 15.31
C PRO A 26 26.96 2.58 16.55
N THR A 27 25.85 3.27 16.78
CA THR A 27 24.94 3.01 17.91
C THR A 27 23.90 1.91 17.61
N ILE A 28 23.83 1.46 16.38
CA ILE A 28 23.02 0.32 15.96
C ILE A 28 23.77 -0.96 16.34
N ASP A 29 23.53 -1.41 17.54
CA ASP A 29 24.25 -2.48 18.22
C ASP A 29 23.29 -3.58 18.72
N GLU A 30 23.73 -4.35 19.71
CA GLU A 30 22.94 -5.41 20.36
C GLU A 30 21.66 -4.88 21.02
N LYS A 31 21.61 -3.61 21.44
CA LYS A 31 20.39 -2.99 22.00
C LYS A 31 19.35 -2.80 20.92
N PHE A 32 19.78 -2.41 19.71
CA PHE A 32 18.88 -2.32 18.57
C PHE A 32 18.31 -3.70 18.21
N ALA A 33 19.16 -4.74 18.17
CA ALA A 33 18.71 -6.11 17.94
C ALA A 33 17.71 -6.57 19.02
N ARG A 34 17.93 -6.23 20.28
CA ARG A 34 16.99 -6.53 21.39
C ARG A 34 15.68 -5.77 21.25
N ALA A 35 15.71 -4.52 20.80
CA ALA A 35 14.47 -3.77 20.51
C ALA A 35 13.68 -4.46 19.40
N CYS A 36 14.33 -4.87 18.31
CA CYS A 36 13.68 -5.65 17.24
C CYS A 36 13.08 -6.94 17.76
N ASP A 37 13.78 -7.68 18.62
CA ASP A 37 13.30 -8.92 19.22
C ASP A 37 12.02 -8.71 20.06
N LEU A 38 11.97 -7.69 20.90
CA LEU A 38 10.79 -7.30 21.66
C LEU A 38 9.59 -6.98 20.73
N LEU A 39 9.86 -6.29 19.61
CA LEU A 39 8.83 -5.87 18.68
C LEU A 39 8.32 -7.04 17.78
N ILE A 40 9.19 -7.96 17.41
CA ILE A 40 8.83 -9.16 16.64
C ILE A 40 7.93 -10.08 17.46
N HIS A 41 8.25 -10.25 18.76
CA HIS A 41 7.50 -11.13 19.66
C HIS A 41 6.31 -10.45 20.34
N CYS A 42 6.03 -9.18 20.04
CA CYS A 42 4.85 -8.46 20.55
C CYS A 42 3.56 -9.18 20.12
N GLN A 43 2.77 -9.62 21.13
CA GLN A 43 1.51 -10.31 20.88
C GLN A 43 0.33 -9.35 20.73
N GLY A 44 0.51 -8.09 21.11
CA GLY A 44 -0.46 -7.01 20.96
C GLY A 44 -0.06 -6.05 19.87
N LYS A 45 0.00 -4.78 20.20
CA LYS A 45 0.34 -3.68 19.30
C LYS A 45 1.57 -2.93 19.80
N VAL A 46 2.27 -2.30 18.88
CA VAL A 46 3.36 -1.37 19.20
C VAL A 46 2.76 0.03 19.37
N ILE A 47 2.83 0.55 20.58
CA ILE A 47 2.31 1.86 20.92
C ILE A 47 3.46 2.86 20.91
N LEU A 48 3.35 3.89 20.08
CA LEU A 48 4.31 4.97 20.08
C LEU A 48 3.79 6.16 20.87
N THR A 49 4.66 6.83 21.61
CA THR A 49 4.29 8.00 22.39
C THR A 49 5.42 9.03 22.42
N GLY A 50 5.05 10.28 22.59
CA GLY A 50 5.96 11.43 22.66
C GLY A 50 5.19 12.73 22.78
N VAL A 51 5.90 13.83 23.01
CA VAL A 51 5.34 15.17 23.16
C VAL A 51 5.97 16.13 22.13
N GLY A 52 5.20 17.08 21.63
CA GLY A 52 5.69 18.12 20.71
C GLY A 52 6.25 17.53 19.41
N LYS A 53 7.48 17.91 19.03
CA LYS A 53 8.12 17.41 17.80
C LYS A 53 8.37 15.90 17.85
N SER A 54 8.81 15.36 18.97
CA SER A 54 8.95 13.90 19.16
C SER A 54 7.61 13.17 19.05
N GLY A 55 6.49 13.79 19.42
CA GLY A 55 5.15 13.24 19.21
C GLY A 55 4.77 13.16 17.73
N HIS A 56 5.09 14.18 16.93
CA HIS A 56 4.89 14.14 15.47
C HIS A 56 5.76 13.08 14.80
N VAL A 57 7.02 12.94 15.25
CA VAL A 57 7.92 11.87 14.79
C VAL A 57 7.38 10.50 15.17
N ALA A 58 6.93 10.31 16.42
CA ALA A 58 6.31 9.07 16.89
C ALA A 58 5.07 8.69 16.04
N THR A 59 4.24 9.67 15.69
CA THR A 59 3.07 9.44 14.81
C THR A 59 3.49 8.94 13.43
N LYS A 60 4.53 9.53 12.83
CA LYS A 60 5.06 9.09 11.52
C LYS A 60 5.63 7.68 11.62
N ILE A 61 6.40 7.37 12.64
CA ILE A 61 6.99 6.03 12.84
C ILE A 61 5.88 4.99 13.05
N ALA A 62 4.83 5.31 13.82
CA ALA A 62 3.67 4.43 13.98
C ALA A 62 3.02 4.09 12.64
N SER A 63 2.81 5.11 11.79
CA SER A 63 2.27 4.91 10.44
C SER A 63 3.18 4.04 9.58
N THR A 64 4.51 4.25 9.64
CA THR A 64 5.48 3.43 8.90
C THR A 64 5.44 1.98 9.36
N LEU A 65 5.50 1.71 10.67
CA LEU A 65 5.40 0.37 11.24
C LEU A 65 4.11 -0.33 10.81
N ALA A 66 2.96 0.35 10.92
CA ALA A 66 1.66 -0.20 10.52
C ALA A 66 1.63 -0.57 9.02
N SER A 67 2.19 0.28 8.17
CA SER A 67 2.23 0.05 6.72
C SER A 67 3.25 -1.01 6.29
N THR A 68 4.19 -1.35 7.15
CA THR A 68 5.24 -2.36 6.93
C THR A 68 5.04 -3.66 7.73
N GLY A 69 3.80 -3.91 8.19
CA GLY A 69 3.40 -5.20 8.76
C GLY A 69 3.53 -5.31 10.28
N THR A 70 3.87 -4.23 10.99
CA THR A 70 3.85 -4.18 12.45
C THR A 70 2.67 -3.36 12.94
N GLN A 71 1.66 -3.99 13.55
CA GLN A 71 0.48 -3.29 14.06
C GLN A 71 0.89 -2.24 15.09
N SER A 72 0.62 -0.97 14.81
CA SER A 72 1.05 0.14 15.65
C SER A 72 0.15 1.35 15.55
N PHE A 73 0.12 2.16 16.59
CA PHE A 73 -0.52 3.47 16.59
C PHE A 73 0.12 4.39 17.63
N PHE A 74 -0.19 5.67 17.52
CA PHE A 74 0.32 6.72 18.41
C PHE A 74 -0.68 7.00 19.53
N VAL A 75 -0.18 7.12 20.77
CA VAL A 75 -0.92 7.61 21.94
C VAL A 75 -0.19 8.85 22.45
N GLN A 76 -0.90 9.96 22.56
CA GLN A 76 -0.31 11.20 23.06
C GLN A 76 -0.04 11.12 24.55
N ALA A 77 1.20 11.36 24.97
CA ALA A 77 1.59 11.20 26.38
C ALA A 77 0.78 12.10 27.35
N GLY A 78 0.39 13.29 26.90
CA GLY A 78 -0.47 14.20 27.68
C GLY A 78 -1.85 13.61 27.96
N GLU A 79 -2.51 13.06 26.94
CA GLU A 79 -3.84 12.46 27.05
C GLU A 79 -3.81 11.11 27.78
N ALA A 80 -2.66 10.43 27.77
CA ALA A 80 -2.46 9.17 28.49
C ALA A 80 -2.74 9.35 29.99
N ALA A 81 -2.37 10.49 30.58
CA ALA A 81 -2.66 10.81 31.97
C ALA A 81 -4.15 11.06 32.26
N HIS A 82 -4.97 11.30 31.23
CA HIS A 82 -6.39 11.62 31.33
C HIS A 82 -7.32 10.49 30.85
N GLY A 83 -6.79 9.28 30.64
CA GLY A 83 -7.60 8.09 30.34
C GLY A 83 -7.06 7.23 29.19
N ASP A 84 -6.31 7.79 28.24
CA ASP A 84 -5.83 7.07 27.05
C ASP A 84 -4.80 5.96 27.38
N LEU A 85 -4.26 5.91 28.62
CA LEU A 85 -3.55 4.73 29.13
C LEU A 85 -4.40 3.45 29.07
N GLY A 86 -5.72 3.57 29.01
CA GLY A 86 -6.64 2.45 28.80
C GLY A 86 -6.50 1.80 27.42
N MET A 87 -5.93 2.50 26.44
CA MET A 87 -5.65 1.97 25.09
C MET A 87 -4.47 1.01 25.05
N ILE A 88 -3.64 0.98 26.11
CA ILE A 88 -2.42 0.18 26.19
C ILE A 88 -2.71 -1.08 27.00
N GLY A 89 -2.64 -2.24 26.35
CA GLY A 89 -2.90 -3.55 26.94
C GLY A 89 -1.63 -4.26 27.46
N PRO A 90 -1.79 -5.37 28.20
CA PRO A 90 -0.68 -6.11 28.79
C PRO A 90 0.22 -6.82 27.76
N ASN A 91 -0.28 -7.03 26.54
CA ASN A 91 0.44 -7.71 25.45
C ASN A 91 1.12 -6.73 24.49
N ASP A 92 1.02 -5.42 24.75
CA ASP A 92 1.58 -4.38 23.91
C ASP A 92 3.04 -4.10 24.30
N VAL A 93 3.76 -3.45 23.38
CA VAL A 93 5.09 -2.89 23.60
C VAL A 93 5.01 -1.38 23.37
N VAL A 94 5.59 -0.58 24.25
CA VAL A 94 5.60 0.88 24.13
C VAL A 94 6.96 1.36 23.65
N ILE A 95 6.97 2.24 22.65
CA ILE A 95 8.14 3.03 22.22
C ILE A 95 7.90 4.47 22.63
N ALA A 96 8.67 4.98 23.59
CA ALA A 96 8.60 6.36 24.03
C ALA A 96 9.75 7.17 23.40
N ILE A 97 9.41 8.30 22.76
CA ILE A 97 10.36 9.16 22.05
C ILE A 97 10.44 10.50 22.76
N SER A 98 11.65 10.89 23.15
CA SER A 98 11.92 12.18 23.79
C SER A 98 13.39 12.51 23.76
N ASN A 99 13.79 13.60 23.10
CA ASN A 99 15.19 14.00 23.02
C ASN A 99 15.81 14.21 24.41
N SER A 100 15.16 14.95 25.30
CA SER A 100 15.65 15.12 26.68
C SER A 100 15.45 13.90 27.59
N GLY A 101 14.42 13.09 27.30
CA GLY A 101 13.99 11.97 28.16
C GLY A 101 13.43 12.37 29.52
N GLU A 102 13.09 13.66 29.73
CA GLU A 102 12.71 14.26 31.02
C GLU A 102 11.30 14.89 31.01
N GLY A 103 10.50 14.65 29.95
CA GLY A 103 9.16 15.21 29.84
C GLY A 103 8.26 14.82 31.00
N SER A 104 7.49 15.79 31.56
CA SER A 104 6.58 15.59 32.69
C SER A 104 5.52 14.54 32.42
N GLU A 105 4.99 14.51 31.20
CA GLU A 105 3.94 13.58 30.73
C GLU A 105 4.46 12.14 30.72
N LEU A 106 5.68 11.94 30.19
CA LEU A 106 6.32 10.63 30.21
C LEU A 106 6.63 10.14 31.64
N LYS A 107 7.08 11.06 32.53
CA LYS A 107 7.31 10.72 33.94
C LYS A 107 6.06 10.23 34.68
N LEU A 108 4.88 10.70 34.29
CA LEU A 108 3.60 10.21 34.83
C LEU A 108 3.23 8.84 34.24
N MET A 109 3.49 8.62 32.98
CA MET A 109 3.11 7.42 32.24
C MET A 109 4.01 6.21 32.56
N ILE A 110 5.33 6.40 32.62
CA ILE A 110 6.33 5.34 32.80
C ILE A 110 6.07 4.45 34.01
N PRO A 111 5.81 4.97 35.26
CA PRO A 111 5.57 4.13 36.41
C PRO A 111 4.34 3.23 36.26
N LEU A 112 3.33 3.68 35.51
CA LEU A 112 2.10 2.91 35.27
C LEU A 112 2.36 1.76 34.27
N LEU A 113 3.15 2.01 33.22
CA LEU A 113 3.59 0.97 32.29
C LEU A 113 4.42 -0.10 33.02
N ARG A 114 5.39 0.31 33.81
CA ARG A 114 6.22 -0.61 34.62
C ARG A 114 5.38 -1.47 35.60
N ARG A 115 4.42 -0.86 36.27
CA ARG A 115 3.51 -1.58 37.19
C ARG A 115 2.65 -2.62 36.49
N ARG A 116 2.29 -2.37 35.22
CA ARG A 116 1.54 -3.30 34.36
C ARG A 116 2.43 -4.35 33.65
N GLY A 117 3.75 -4.26 33.82
CA GLY A 117 4.71 -5.16 33.19
C GLY A 117 4.80 -4.99 31.65
N ILE A 118 4.44 -3.79 31.15
CA ILE A 118 4.45 -3.49 29.71
C ILE A 118 5.88 -3.15 29.30
N PRO A 119 6.47 -3.86 28.32
CA PRO A 119 7.81 -3.58 27.84
C PRO A 119 7.91 -2.16 27.26
N LEU A 120 9.00 -1.46 27.60
CA LEU A 120 9.25 -0.08 27.22
C LEU A 120 10.59 0.03 26.47
N ILE A 121 10.53 0.54 25.26
CA ILE A 121 11.71 0.95 24.45
C ILE A 121 11.78 2.48 24.50
N ALA A 122 12.94 3.03 24.80
CA ALA A 122 13.21 4.46 24.75
C ALA A 122 13.99 4.81 23.49
N ILE A 123 13.59 5.88 22.79
CA ILE A 123 14.42 6.57 21.79
C ILE A 123 14.70 7.97 22.34
N THR A 124 15.94 8.24 22.69
CA THR A 124 16.29 9.49 23.40
C THR A 124 17.71 9.97 23.07
N GLY A 125 17.90 11.30 23.08
CA GLY A 125 19.23 11.93 22.96
C GLY A 125 20.04 11.87 24.27
N ASN A 126 19.38 11.60 25.41
CA ASN A 126 20.01 11.59 26.74
C ASN A 126 19.90 10.20 27.40
N LEU A 127 21.00 9.44 27.36
CA LEU A 127 21.05 8.09 27.92
C LEU A 127 21.01 8.06 29.47
N GLU A 128 21.25 9.20 30.12
CA GLU A 128 21.19 9.34 31.58
C GLU A 128 19.80 9.82 32.08
N SER A 129 18.87 10.03 31.16
CA SER A 129 17.52 10.51 31.47
C SER A 129 16.66 9.53 32.27
N SER A 130 15.61 10.05 32.87
CA SER A 130 14.60 9.26 33.59
C SER A 130 13.93 8.22 32.67
N LEU A 131 13.67 8.59 31.40
CA LEU A 131 13.14 7.70 30.40
C LEU A 131 14.10 6.55 30.09
N ALA A 132 15.38 6.87 29.80
CA ALA A 132 16.39 5.87 29.47
C ALA A 132 16.61 4.86 30.61
N LYS A 133 16.68 5.33 31.85
CA LYS A 133 16.86 4.48 33.04
C LYS A 133 15.65 3.59 33.36
N SER A 134 14.48 3.97 32.89
CA SER A 134 13.24 3.23 33.13
C SER A 134 12.89 2.25 32.01
N ALA A 135 13.52 2.35 30.85
CA ALA A 135 13.23 1.50 29.69
C ALA A 135 13.91 0.12 29.82
N ASP A 136 13.32 -0.88 29.18
CA ASP A 136 13.92 -2.23 29.03
C ASP A 136 15.02 -2.23 27.98
N VAL A 137 14.87 -1.36 26.97
CA VAL A 137 15.88 -1.09 25.94
C VAL A 137 15.90 0.40 25.63
N THR A 138 17.09 0.97 25.51
CA THR A 138 17.29 2.38 25.11
C THR A 138 18.11 2.47 23.86
N LEU A 139 17.55 3.14 22.84
CA LEU A 139 18.19 3.47 21.58
C LEU A 139 18.62 4.95 21.62
N SER A 140 19.87 5.20 21.29
CA SER A 140 20.42 6.55 21.29
C SER A 140 20.03 7.31 20.03
N ALA A 141 19.35 8.44 20.19
CA ALA A 141 19.11 9.46 19.17
C ALA A 141 19.96 10.72 19.46
N HIS A 142 21.11 10.54 20.11
CA HIS A 142 21.97 11.67 20.50
C HIS A 142 22.50 12.40 19.28
N VAL A 143 22.43 13.73 19.33
CA VAL A 143 23.07 14.65 18.38
C VAL A 143 23.85 15.68 19.16
N ASP A 144 25.02 16.06 18.66
CA ASP A 144 25.88 17.04 19.33
C ASP A 144 25.25 18.43 19.35
N LYS A 145 24.55 18.79 18.27
CA LYS A 145 23.87 20.09 18.12
C LYS A 145 22.69 20.02 17.17
N GLU A 146 21.79 20.97 17.32
CA GLU A 146 20.75 21.22 16.32
C GLU A 146 21.32 21.99 15.11
N ALA A 147 20.78 21.78 13.93
CA ALA A 147 21.10 22.58 12.75
C ALA A 147 20.53 24.02 12.83
N CYS A 148 19.69 24.28 13.82
CA CYS A 148 19.24 25.60 14.18
C CYS A 148 20.40 26.46 14.73
N PRO A 149 20.68 27.66 14.20
CA PRO A 149 21.76 28.51 14.67
C PRO A 149 21.72 28.88 16.16
N LEU A 150 20.50 28.87 16.73
CA LEU A 150 20.26 29.10 18.15
C LEU A 150 20.35 27.81 18.99
N ASN A 151 20.54 26.68 18.38
CA ASN A 151 20.51 25.36 19.03
C ASN A 151 19.22 25.08 19.84
N LEU A 152 18.08 25.67 19.44
CA LEU A 152 16.82 25.60 20.18
C LEU A 152 15.73 24.83 19.42
N ALA A 153 15.62 25.03 18.12
CA ALA A 153 14.59 24.35 17.31
C ALA A 153 15.03 22.91 17.01
N PRO A 154 14.23 21.90 17.39
CA PRO A 154 14.50 20.50 17.04
C PRO A 154 14.57 20.31 15.52
N THR A 155 15.73 19.93 15.03
CA THR A 155 16.04 19.68 13.61
C THR A 155 16.84 18.37 13.53
N SER A 156 18.15 18.38 13.79
CA SER A 156 18.98 17.18 13.80
C SER A 156 18.45 16.11 14.77
N SER A 157 17.99 16.49 15.96
CA SER A 157 17.45 15.55 16.93
C SER A 157 16.17 14.87 16.44
N SER A 158 15.22 15.62 15.87
CA SER A 158 13.98 15.03 15.33
C SER A 158 14.22 14.17 14.10
N THR A 159 15.20 14.53 13.28
CA THR A 159 15.62 13.72 12.11
C THR A 159 16.31 12.42 12.57
N ALA A 160 17.12 12.48 13.61
CA ALA A 160 17.75 11.32 14.26
C ALA A 160 16.70 10.34 14.84
N GLU A 161 15.73 10.85 15.62
CA GLU A 161 14.62 10.06 16.14
C GLU A 161 13.86 9.34 15.03
N LEU A 162 13.58 10.06 13.93
CA LEU A 162 12.89 9.51 12.76
C LEU A 162 13.70 8.41 12.07
N ALA A 163 15.00 8.64 11.86
CA ALA A 163 15.88 7.68 11.19
C ALA A 163 15.98 6.35 11.97
N ILE A 164 16.06 6.40 13.29
CA ILE A 164 16.06 5.20 14.15
C ILE A 164 14.71 4.47 14.03
N GLY A 165 13.60 5.20 14.03
CA GLY A 165 12.28 4.62 13.86
C GLY A 165 12.09 3.92 12.51
N ASP A 166 12.58 4.53 11.44
CA ASP A 166 12.56 3.93 10.11
C ASP A 166 13.48 2.70 10.03
N ALA A 167 14.65 2.75 10.66
CA ALA A 167 15.55 1.59 10.77
C ALA A 167 14.87 0.41 11.48
N LEU A 168 14.15 0.66 12.59
CA LEU A 168 13.35 -0.38 13.27
C LEU A 168 12.27 -0.95 12.34
N ALA A 169 11.51 -0.08 11.65
CA ALA A 169 10.43 -0.52 10.76
C ALA A 169 10.94 -1.41 9.64
N ILE A 170 12.06 -1.06 9.02
CA ILE A 170 12.65 -1.84 7.93
C ILE A 170 13.29 -3.14 8.43
N ALA A 171 13.99 -3.10 9.56
CA ALA A 171 14.53 -4.33 10.16
C ALA A 171 13.44 -5.35 10.50
N LEU A 172 12.29 -4.88 11.01
CA LEU A 172 11.13 -5.72 11.30
C LEU A 172 10.46 -6.25 10.02
N LEU A 173 10.35 -5.42 8.99
CA LEU A 173 9.83 -5.81 7.67
C LEU A 173 10.65 -6.96 7.08
N GLU A 174 11.99 -6.85 7.10
CA GLU A 174 12.90 -7.88 6.61
C GLU A 174 12.81 -9.15 7.44
N ALA A 175 12.82 -9.03 8.76
CA ALA A 175 12.73 -10.16 9.68
C ALA A 175 11.40 -10.93 9.55
N ARG A 176 10.29 -10.26 9.18
CA ARG A 176 8.99 -10.88 8.94
C ARG A 176 8.85 -11.45 7.52
N GLY A 177 9.79 -11.20 6.62
CA GLY A 177 9.67 -11.58 5.20
C GLY A 177 8.49 -10.88 4.51
N PHE A 178 8.22 -9.62 4.89
CA PHE A 178 7.11 -8.82 4.35
C PHE A 178 7.28 -8.58 2.85
N THR A 179 6.23 -8.86 2.08
CA THR A 179 6.25 -8.87 0.61
C THR A 179 5.57 -7.64 0.01
N GLU A 180 5.77 -7.42 -1.30
CA GLU A 180 5.01 -6.43 -2.08
C GLU A 180 3.49 -6.65 -1.99
N ARG A 181 3.06 -7.92 -1.90
CA ARG A 181 1.64 -8.26 -1.76
C ARG A 181 1.09 -7.81 -0.40
N ASP A 182 1.86 -7.99 0.67
CA ASP A 182 1.48 -7.54 2.01
C ASP A 182 1.43 -6.00 2.04
N PHE A 183 2.37 -5.33 1.37
CA PHE A 183 2.35 -3.87 1.21
C PHE A 183 1.11 -3.39 0.44
N ALA A 184 0.75 -4.09 -0.64
CA ALA A 184 -0.46 -3.79 -1.41
C ALA A 184 -1.72 -3.91 -0.56
N MET A 185 -1.81 -4.92 0.33
CA MET A 185 -2.93 -5.08 1.28
C MET A 185 -3.04 -3.90 2.25
N SER A 186 -1.91 -3.32 2.65
CA SER A 186 -1.87 -2.12 3.51
C SER A 186 -2.17 -0.83 2.74
N HIS A 187 -1.99 -0.82 1.40
CA HIS A 187 -2.17 0.34 0.53
C HIS A 187 -3.07 0.05 -0.69
N PRO A 188 -4.32 -0.39 -0.49
CA PRO A 188 -5.18 -0.87 -1.59
C PRO A 188 -5.48 0.21 -2.64
N GLY A 189 -5.54 1.48 -2.24
CA GLY A 189 -5.76 2.63 -3.13
C GLY A 189 -4.54 3.10 -3.93
N GLY A 190 -3.33 2.60 -3.62
CA GLY A 190 -2.10 2.94 -4.34
C GLY A 190 -1.98 2.22 -5.69
N ALA A 191 -1.08 2.69 -6.56
CA ALA A 191 -0.84 2.06 -7.86
C ALA A 191 -0.42 0.59 -7.72
N LEU A 192 0.45 0.27 -6.76
CA LEU A 192 0.87 -1.10 -6.46
C LEU A 192 -0.31 -1.94 -5.93
N GLY A 193 -1.15 -1.37 -5.05
CA GLY A 193 -2.36 -2.04 -4.53
C GLY A 193 -3.31 -2.42 -5.66
N ARG A 194 -3.65 -1.49 -6.53
CA ARG A 194 -4.50 -1.78 -7.70
C ARG A 194 -3.91 -2.89 -8.58
N LYS A 195 -2.61 -2.79 -8.91
CA LYS A 195 -1.93 -3.79 -9.75
C LYS A 195 -1.95 -5.20 -9.16
N LEU A 196 -1.80 -5.35 -7.85
CA LEU A 196 -1.65 -6.64 -7.17
C LEU A 196 -2.95 -7.19 -6.58
N LEU A 197 -4.02 -6.39 -6.47
CA LEU A 197 -5.24 -6.79 -5.79
C LEU A 197 -6.47 -6.83 -6.71
N VAL A 198 -6.58 -5.89 -7.69
CA VAL A 198 -7.76 -5.80 -8.56
C VAL A 198 -7.83 -7.02 -9.48
N ARG A 199 -8.97 -7.68 -9.49
CA ARG A 199 -9.26 -8.85 -10.34
C ARG A 199 -10.15 -8.47 -11.51
N CYS A 200 -10.17 -9.29 -12.55
CA CYS A 200 -11.08 -9.11 -13.68
C CYS A 200 -12.54 -9.07 -13.22
N GLY A 201 -12.92 -9.87 -12.21
CA GLY A 201 -14.25 -9.87 -11.63
C GLY A 201 -14.69 -8.57 -10.98
N ASP A 202 -13.73 -7.73 -10.54
CA ASP A 202 -14.02 -6.45 -9.86
C ASP A 202 -14.32 -5.32 -10.85
N ILE A 203 -13.94 -5.50 -12.15
CA ILE A 203 -14.04 -4.46 -13.18
C ILE A 203 -14.93 -4.85 -14.37
N MET A 204 -15.28 -6.14 -14.51
CA MET A 204 -16.06 -6.64 -15.64
C MET A 204 -17.51 -6.19 -15.57
N HIS A 205 -18.10 -5.98 -16.73
CA HIS A 205 -19.55 -5.87 -16.90
C HIS A 205 -20.18 -7.25 -16.69
N THR A 206 -21.37 -7.31 -16.07
CA THR A 206 -22.05 -8.55 -15.69
C THR A 206 -23.53 -8.51 -16.07
N GLY A 207 -24.19 -9.66 -16.04
CA GLY A 207 -25.63 -9.78 -16.30
C GLY A 207 -26.03 -9.26 -17.68
N GLU A 208 -26.99 -8.36 -17.72
CA GLU A 208 -27.52 -7.79 -18.97
C GLU A 208 -26.51 -6.87 -19.68
N ASP A 209 -25.48 -6.37 -18.99
CA ASP A 209 -24.47 -5.51 -19.59
C ASP A 209 -23.39 -6.28 -20.37
N ILE A 210 -23.42 -7.61 -20.33
CA ILE A 210 -22.52 -8.44 -21.13
C ILE A 210 -22.99 -8.46 -22.58
N PRO A 211 -22.15 -8.05 -23.56
CA PRO A 211 -22.50 -8.16 -24.98
C PRO A 211 -22.48 -9.62 -25.41
N MET A 212 -23.68 -10.24 -25.52
CA MET A 212 -23.83 -11.64 -25.90
C MET A 212 -24.88 -11.81 -26.98
N CYS A 213 -24.65 -12.74 -27.90
CA CYS A 213 -25.64 -13.21 -28.84
C CYS A 213 -25.43 -14.68 -29.17
N SER A 214 -26.45 -15.31 -29.77
CA SER A 214 -26.37 -16.68 -30.30
C SER A 214 -25.59 -16.71 -31.62
N SER A 215 -25.04 -17.88 -31.96
CA SER A 215 -24.32 -18.09 -33.23
C SER A 215 -25.18 -18.05 -34.47
N ASP A 216 -26.49 -18.17 -34.35
CA ASP A 216 -27.48 -18.19 -35.42
C ASP A 216 -28.10 -16.83 -35.73
N VAL A 217 -27.73 -15.77 -35.02
CA VAL A 217 -28.15 -14.40 -35.33
C VAL A 217 -27.43 -13.85 -36.56
N THR A 218 -27.99 -12.79 -37.12
CA THR A 218 -27.33 -12.05 -38.23
C THR A 218 -26.20 -11.17 -37.71
N ILE A 219 -25.28 -10.82 -38.61
CA ILE A 219 -24.23 -9.85 -38.33
C ILE A 219 -24.81 -8.51 -37.84
N LYS A 220 -25.94 -8.07 -38.42
CA LYS A 220 -26.66 -6.85 -38.02
C LYS A 220 -27.10 -6.89 -36.57
N GLU A 221 -27.67 -8.00 -36.11
CA GLU A 221 -28.11 -8.15 -34.71
C GLU A 221 -26.92 -8.13 -33.75
N ALA A 222 -25.83 -8.80 -34.08
CA ALA A 222 -24.59 -8.74 -33.27
C ALA A 222 -24.01 -7.32 -33.22
N LEU A 223 -24.06 -6.54 -34.30
CA LEU A 223 -23.62 -5.14 -34.31
C LEU A 223 -24.51 -4.24 -33.47
N LEU A 224 -25.81 -4.46 -33.45
CA LEU A 224 -26.72 -3.73 -32.57
C LEU A 224 -26.38 -3.99 -31.09
N GLU A 225 -26.16 -5.26 -30.75
CA GLU A 225 -25.74 -5.65 -29.38
C GLU A 225 -24.38 -5.03 -29.00
N MET A 226 -23.37 -5.12 -29.89
CA MET A 226 -22.07 -4.52 -29.67
C MET A 226 -22.16 -3.00 -29.43
N THR A 227 -22.96 -2.31 -30.21
CA THR A 227 -23.18 -0.87 -30.11
C THR A 227 -23.91 -0.50 -28.83
N ALA A 228 -24.95 -1.25 -28.46
CA ALA A 228 -25.72 -1.00 -27.25
C ALA A 228 -24.86 -1.13 -25.97
N LYS A 229 -23.95 -2.12 -25.94
CA LYS A 229 -23.10 -2.41 -24.77
C LYS A 229 -21.74 -1.67 -24.79
N THR A 230 -21.34 -1.05 -25.89
CA THR A 230 -20.17 -0.16 -26.04
C THR A 230 -18.80 -0.77 -25.70
N LEU A 231 -18.66 -2.10 -25.66
CA LEU A 231 -17.40 -2.77 -25.35
C LEU A 231 -16.53 -3.10 -26.56
N GLY A 232 -17.06 -2.95 -27.80
CA GLY A 232 -16.34 -3.24 -29.03
C GLY A 232 -16.09 -4.74 -29.28
N ILE A 233 -16.81 -5.60 -28.56
CA ILE A 233 -16.77 -7.06 -28.68
C ILE A 233 -18.16 -7.62 -28.36
N VAL A 234 -18.50 -8.75 -28.97
CA VAL A 234 -19.69 -9.58 -28.61
C VAL A 234 -19.22 -11.00 -28.38
N ALA A 235 -19.65 -11.60 -27.27
CA ALA A 235 -19.50 -13.02 -27.00
C ALA A 235 -20.55 -13.79 -27.78
N VAL A 236 -20.12 -14.72 -28.63
CA VAL A 236 -21.02 -15.63 -29.34
C VAL A 236 -21.13 -16.91 -28.51
N VAL A 237 -22.35 -17.23 -28.08
CA VAL A 237 -22.61 -18.32 -27.14
C VAL A 237 -23.58 -19.35 -27.70
N LYS A 238 -23.59 -20.55 -27.11
CA LYS A 238 -24.65 -21.53 -27.35
C LYS A 238 -25.93 -21.09 -26.61
N PRO A 239 -27.08 -21.12 -27.25
CA PRO A 239 -28.33 -20.71 -26.62
C PRO A 239 -28.70 -21.52 -25.37
N GLU A 240 -28.33 -22.81 -25.34
CA GLU A 240 -28.77 -23.74 -24.32
C GLU A 240 -28.13 -23.52 -22.96
N ASP A 241 -26.84 -23.13 -22.95
CA ASP A 241 -26.03 -23.11 -21.71
C ASP A 241 -25.12 -21.93 -21.56
N GLN A 242 -25.14 -20.97 -22.51
CA GLN A 242 -24.25 -19.78 -22.55
C GLN A 242 -22.76 -20.11 -22.64
N THR A 243 -22.38 -21.29 -23.11
CA THR A 243 -21.00 -21.66 -23.38
C THR A 243 -20.45 -20.84 -24.55
N LEU A 244 -19.28 -20.24 -24.36
CA LEU A 244 -18.62 -19.45 -25.39
C LEU A 244 -18.21 -20.33 -26.59
N VAL A 245 -18.62 -19.95 -27.81
CA VAL A 245 -18.21 -20.61 -29.05
C VAL A 245 -17.34 -19.72 -29.94
N GLY A 246 -17.43 -18.41 -29.76
CA GLY A 246 -16.65 -17.44 -30.50
C GLY A 246 -16.81 -16.02 -29.99
N VAL A 247 -16.14 -15.11 -30.65
CA VAL A 247 -16.25 -13.65 -30.43
C VAL A 247 -16.38 -12.92 -31.77
N TYR A 248 -17.02 -11.77 -31.74
CA TYR A 248 -17.05 -10.85 -32.88
C TYR A 248 -16.70 -9.45 -32.40
N THR A 249 -15.79 -8.79 -33.09
CA THR A 249 -15.19 -7.51 -32.67
C THR A 249 -15.29 -6.47 -33.80
N ASP A 250 -15.01 -5.20 -33.50
CA ASP A 250 -14.84 -4.14 -34.51
C ASP A 250 -13.80 -4.51 -35.58
N GLY A 251 -12.75 -5.25 -35.19
CA GLY A 251 -11.74 -5.76 -36.11
C GLY A 251 -12.29 -6.85 -37.05
N ASP A 252 -13.19 -7.74 -36.53
CA ASP A 252 -13.86 -8.74 -37.35
C ASP A 252 -14.83 -8.09 -38.32
N LEU A 253 -15.58 -7.06 -37.88
CA LEU A 253 -16.46 -6.29 -38.76
C LEU A 253 -15.70 -5.73 -40.02
N ARG A 254 -14.53 -5.12 -39.82
CA ARG A 254 -13.73 -4.59 -40.94
C ARG A 254 -13.34 -5.70 -41.93
N ARG A 255 -12.90 -6.86 -41.41
CA ARG A 255 -12.57 -8.04 -42.23
C ARG A 255 -13.79 -8.59 -42.97
N THR A 256 -14.94 -8.61 -42.32
CA THR A 256 -16.21 -9.04 -42.92
C THR A 256 -16.60 -8.16 -44.09
N LEU A 257 -16.46 -6.84 -43.99
CA LEU A 257 -16.75 -5.91 -45.08
C LEU A 257 -15.79 -6.03 -46.26
N GLU A 258 -14.54 -6.43 -46.01
CA GLU A 258 -13.55 -6.70 -47.09
C GLU A 258 -13.85 -7.99 -47.86
N GLN A 259 -14.59 -8.94 -47.25
CA GLN A 259 -14.87 -10.28 -47.79
C GLN A 259 -16.25 -10.39 -48.49
N GLU A 260 -16.91 -9.28 -48.80
CA GLU A 260 -18.20 -9.21 -49.47
C GLU A 260 -19.40 -9.85 -48.73
N PHE A 261 -19.29 -10.10 -47.42
CA PHE A 261 -20.40 -10.54 -46.61
C PHE A 261 -21.47 -9.43 -46.43
N SER A 262 -22.72 -9.85 -46.42
CA SER A 262 -23.85 -8.97 -46.08
C SER A 262 -24.07 -8.92 -44.58
N VAL A 263 -24.55 -7.77 -44.08
CA VAL A 263 -24.97 -7.65 -42.68
C VAL A 263 -26.17 -8.57 -42.32
N HIS A 264 -26.80 -9.16 -43.32
CA HIS A 264 -27.89 -10.14 -43.17
C HIS A 264 -27.41 -11.59 -43.11
N ASP A 265 -26.11 -11.83 -43.38
CA ASP A 265 -25.51 -13.16 -43.27
C ASP A 265 -25.38 -13.59 -41.81
N GLN A 266 -25.26 -14.90 -41.60
CA GLN A 266 -25.14 -15.44 -40.24
C GLN A 266 -23.80 -15.14 -39.61
N LEU A 267 -23.81 -14.72 -38.34
CA LEU A 267 -22.63 -14.39 -37.54
C LEU A 267 -21.65 -15.55 -37.44
N SER A 268 -22.12 -16.79 -37.38
CA SER A 268 -21.31 -18.00 -37.32
C SER A 268 -20.32 -18.19 -38.48
N GLN A 269 -20.55 -17.50 -39.62
CA GLN A 269 -19.66 -17.56 -40.79
C GLN A 269 -18.44 -16.65 -40.67
N VAL A 270 -18.55 -15.56 -39.90
CA VAL A 270 -17.54 -14.49 -39.83
C VAL A 270 -16.93 -14.32 -38.43
N MET A 271 -17.52 -14.91 -37.39
CA MET A 271 -17.01 -14.83 -36.04
C MET A 271 -15.62 -15.46 -35.90
N THR A 272 -14.80 -14.95 -35.01
CA THR A 272 -13.59 -15.63 -34.57
C THR A 272 -13.96 -16.74 -33.60
N ARG A 273 -13.76 -18.01 -33.98
CA ARG A 273 -14.06 -19.17 -33.13
C ARG A 273 -13.17 -19.22 -31.89
N GLY A 274 -13.74 -19.55 -30.76
CA GLY A 274 -13.09 -19.55 -29.44
C GLY A 274 -12.95 -18.13 -28.92
N GLY A 275 -11.80 -17.52 -29.15
CA GLY A 275 -11.48 -16.20 -28.61
C GLY A 275 -10.54 -16.26 -27.42
N ILE A 276 -9.92 -15.11 -27.11
CA ILE A 276 -9.07 -14.95 -25.93
C ILE A 276 -9.96 -14.64 -24.72
N THR A 277 -9.83 -15.42 -23.68
CA THR A 277 -10.64 -15.29 -22.46
C THR A 277 -9.77 -15.21 -21.22
N VAL A 278 -10.34 -14.68 -20.14
CA VAL A 278 -9.74 -14.68 -18.80
C VAL A 278 -10.76 -15.21 -17.79
N LYS A 279 -10.32 -15.49 -16.57
CA LYS A 279 -11.20 -15.87 -15.46
C LYS A 279 -11.47 -14.67 -14.56
N ALA A 280 -12.61 -14.63 -13.88
CA ALA A 280 -12.94 -13.57 -12.93
C ALA A 280 -11.88 -13.40 -11.82
N LYS A 281 -11.24 -14.48 -11.39
CA LYS A 281 -10.16 -14.49 -10.37
C LYS A 281 -8.79 -14.03 -10.89
N THR A 282 -8.60 -13.90 -12.20
CA THR A 282 -7.35 -13.41 -12.81
C THR A 282 -7.10 -11.97 -12.39
N LEU A 283 -5.85 -11.59 -12.10
CA LEU A 283 -5.51 -10.20 -11.83
C LEU A 283 -5.75 -9.35 -13.08
N ALA A 284 -6.36 -8.20 -12.89
CA ALA A 284 -6.64 -7.30 -14.01
C ALA A 284 -5.36 -6.78 -14.69
N ALA A 285 -4.25 -6.68 -13.95
CA ALA A 285 -2.92 -6.38 -14.51
C ALA A 285 -2.38 -7.49 -15.43
N ASP A 286 -2.64 -8.76 -15.10
CA ASP A 286 -2.27 -9.89 -15.97
C ASP A 286 -3.11 -9.90 -17.24
N ALA A 287 -4.41 -9.61 -17.10
CA ALA A 287 -5.30 -9.47 -18.25
C ALA A 287 -4.88 -8.29 -19.16
N LEU A 288 -4.46 -7.15 -18.59
CA LEU A 288 -3.90 -6.03 -19.34
C LEU A 288 -2.67 -6.45 -20.15
N THR A 289 -1.74 -7.16 -19.52
CA THR A 289 -0.53 -7.67 -20.18
C THR A 289 -0.89 -8.62 -21.33
N LEU A 290 -1.85 -9.52 -21.11
CA LEU A 290 -2.35 -10.41 -22.16
C LEU A 290 -2.98 -9.62 -23.32
N MET A 291 -3.82 -8.62 -23.02
CA MET A 291 -4.48 -7.80 -24.02
C MET A 291 -3.47 -7.02 -24.87
N GLN A 292 -2.44 -6.44 -24.24
CA GLN A 292 -1.35 -5.73 -24.94
C GLN A 292 -0.54 -6.67 -25.84
N HIS A 293 -0.14 -7.83 -25.31
CA HIS A 293 0.60 -8.82 -26.09
C HIS A 293 -0.19 -9.35 -27.29
N LYS A 294 -1.49 -9.57 -27.11
CA LYS A 294 -2.40 -10.06 -28.17
C LYS A 294 -2.96 -8.94 -29.03
N LYS A 295 -2.69 -7.68 -28.70
CA LYS A 295 -3.17 -6.47 -29.42
C LYS A 295 -4.71 -6.44 -29.52
N ILE A 296 -5.40 -6.78 -28.44
CA ILE A 296 -6.86 -6.75 -28.32
C ILE A 296 -7.30 -5.65 -27.36
N SER A 297 -8.44 -5.02 -27.64
CA SER A 297 -9.00 -3.91 -26.87
C SER A 297 -10.05 -4.34 -25.85
N ALA A 298 -10.59 -5.55 -25.98
CA ALA A 298 -11.61 -6.10 -25.10
C ALA A 298 -11.42 -7.61 -24.89
N VAL A 299 -11.95 -8.16 -23.81
CA VAL A 299 -11.82 -9.58 -23.46
C VAL A 299 -13.08 -10.09 -22.78
N ILE A 300 -13.42 -11.35 -23.07
CA ILE A 300 -14.53 -12.07 -22.43
C ILE A 300 -14.02 -12.80 -21.20
N VAL A 301 -14.81 -12.71 -20.12
CA VAL A 301 -14.57 -13.44 -18.87
C VAL A 301 -15.43 -14.68 -18.83
N VAL A 302 -14.83 -15.83 -18.57
CA VAL A 302 -15.56 -17.12 -18.51
C VAL A 302 -15.32 -17.83 -17.18
N ASP A 303 -16.28 -18.68 -16.79
CA ASP A 303 -16.14 -19.60 -15.67
C ASP A 303 -15.35 -20.87 -16.04
N ASP A 304 -15.22 -21.80 -15.10
CA ASP A 304 -14.47 -23.06 -15.30
C ASP A 304 -15.17 -24.02 -16.30
N HIS A 305 -16.41 -23.79 -16.64
CA HIS A 305 -17.19 -24.51 -17.65
C HIS A 305 -17.26 -23.80 -19.00
N ASN A 306 -16.43 -22.75 -19.19
CA ASN A 306 -16.40 -21.90 -20.38
C ASN A 306 -17.71 -21.14 -20.64
N LYS A 307 -18.52 -20.92 -19.59
CA LYS A 307 -19.70 -20.03 -19.69
C LYS A 307 -19.27 -18.58 -19.56
N VAL A 308 -19.88 -17.71 -20.32
CA VAL A 308 -19.63 -16.27 -20.25
C VAL A 308 -20.20 -15.72 -18.94
N VAL A 309 -19.37 -15.08 -18.13
CA VAL A 309 -19.74 -14.47 -16.84
C VAL A 309 -19.48 -12.98 -16.80
N GLY A 310 -18.78 -12.43 -17.80
CA GLY A 310 -18.50 -11.01 -17.91
C GLY A 310 -17.72 -10.64 -19.16
N ALA A 311 -17.51 -9.35 -19.34
CA ALA A 311 -16.65 -8.77 -20.37
C ALA A 311 -16.14 -7.42 -19.89
N PHE A 312 -14.96 -7.00 -20.36
CA PHE A 312 -14.43 -5.64 -20.12
C PHE A 312 -13.49 -5.22 -21.25
N ASN A 313 -13.21 -3.94 -21.33
CA ASN A 313 -12.32 -3.37 -22.32
C ASN A 313 -11.18 -2.52 -21.68
N MET A 314 -10.33 -1.91 -22.52
CA MET A 314 -9.22 -1.06 -22.07
C MET A 314 -9.69 0.18 -21.27
N HIS A 315 -10.89 0.71 -21.52
CA HIS A 315 -11.44 1.84 -20.78
C HIS A 315 -11.80 1.46 -19.34
N ASP A 316 -12.25 0.20 -19.11
CA ASP A 316 -12.53 -0.31 -17.76
C ASP A 316 -11.24 -0.44 -16.96
N LEU A 317 -10.15 -0.92 -17.59
CA LEU A 317 -8.82 -0.97 -16.97
C LEU A 317 -8.27 0.43 -16.65
N LEU A 318 -8.50 1.40 -17.54
CA LEU A 318 -8.16 2.81 -17.30
C LEU A 318 -8.95 3.39 -16.12
N ARG A 319 -10.26 3.17 -16.07
CA ARG A 319 -11.10 3.60 -14.94
C ARG A 319 -10.68 2.97 -13.61
N ALA A 320 -10.22 1.72 -13.64
CA ALA A 320 -9.66 1.03 -12.48
C ALA A 320 -8.26 1.52 -12.08
N GLY A 321 -7.65 2.42 -12.85
CA GLY A 321 -6.32 2.98 -12.58
C GLY A 321 -5.18 1.99 -12.73
N LEU A 322 -5.30 1.06 -13.69
CA LEU A 322 -4.27 0.06 -14.04
C LEU A 322 -3.41 0.51 -15.23
N ILE A 323 -3.84 1.55 -15.92
CA ILE A 323 -3.16 2.21 -17.05
C ILE A 323 -2.94 3.66 -16.66
#